data_fa9906edc2d736601bc090c40b5af25e
#
_entry.id   fa9906edc2d736601bc090c40b5af25e
#
_cell.length_a   1.000
_cell.length_b   1.000
_cell.length_c   1.000
_cell.angle_alpha   90.00
_cell.angle_beta   90.00
_cell.angle_gamma   90.00
#
_symmetry.space_group_name_H-M   'P 1'
#
loop_
_entity.id
_entity.type
_entity.pdbx_description
1 polymer ?
#
loop_
_entity_poly.entity_id
_entity_poly.type
_entity_poly.pdbx_seq_one_letter_code
_entity_poly.pdbx_strand_id
1 'polypeptide(L)'
;MLYPQNATWSEDIVESDVCELCKVDSEDALHALCFCSHIAPVWLPHQWFQSMISPPPLNFCDLLNKFMQVGDELRPEMFATIKWSLWNRRNAIHFGREALPMAKVSSTACALLHDFINSQIPEAPLSQLAVRHQWRPPEQGFVKVNFDAALFKHTNSAGLGVIVRDWRLVFCPCLLCYHQ
;
A
#
# COMPACT_ATOMS: atom_id res chain seq x y z
N MET A 1 34.26 1.97 -0.27
CA MET A 1 33.88 2.27 -1.66
C MET A 1 32.93 3.43 -1.62
N LEU A 2 33.35 4.62 -2.07
CA LEU A 2 32.53 5.82 -2.04
C LEU A 2 31.59 5.76 -3.25
N TYR A 3 30.28 5.68 -3.00
CA TYR A 3 29.27 5.84 -4.05
C TYR A 3 29.24 7.30 -4.48
N PRO A 4 29.20 7.60 -5.78
CA PRO A 4 29.05 8.96 -6.27
C PRO A 4 27.69 9.50 -5.82
N GLN A 5 27.68 10.71 -5.29
CA GLN A 5 26.49 11.43 -4.81
C GLN A 5 25.47 11.79 -5.92
N ASN A 6 25.75 11.41 -7.17
CA ASN A 6 24.95 11.69 -8.37
C ASN A 6 24.44 10.40 -9.03
N ALA A 7 24.12 9.35 -8.27
CA ALA A 7 23.29 8.29 -8.81
C ALA A 7 21.89 8.90 -8.99
N THR A 8 21.65 9.53 -10.13
CA THR A 8 20.30 9.70 -10.67
C THR A 8 19.72 8.31 -10.78
N TRP A 9 18.75 8.01 -9.93
CA TRP A 9 17.89 6.85 -10.11
C TRP A 9 17.31 7.04 -11.50
N SER A 10 17.70 6.18 -12.44
CA SER A 10 17.17 6.25 -13.79
C SER A 10 15.67 6.08 -13.68
N GLU A 11 14.93 7.09 -14.10
CA GLU A 11 13.47 7.11 -14.24
C GLU A 11 12.97 6.12 -15.30
N ASP A 12 13.85 5.28 -15.83
CA ASP A 12 13.63 4.39 -16.97
C ASP A 12 12.90 3.08 -16.65
N ILE A 13 12.08 3.03 -15.60
CA ILE A 13 11.27 1.82 -15.31
C ILE A 13 9.95 1.84 -16.09
N VAL A 14 9.52 2.99 -16.61
CA VAL A 14 8.27 3.11 -17.37
C VAL A 14 8.55 3.84 -18.67
N GLU A 15 8.48 3.11 -19.79
CA GLU A 15 8.64 3.67 -21.14
C GLU A 15 7.52 4.67 -21.54
N SER A 16 6.40 4.67 -20.80
CA SER A 16 5.26 5.54 -21.02
C SER A 16 4.48 5.75 -19.74
N ASP A 17 4.05 6.98 -19.48
CA ASP A 17 3.17 7.35 -18.38
C ASP A 17 1.68 7.05 -18.66
N VAL A 18 1.36 6.52 -19.84
CA VAL A 18 0.00 6.21 -20.24
C VAL A 18 -0.52 4.95 -19.53
N CYS A 19 -1.69 5.06 -18.94
CA CYS A 19 -2.34 3.96 -18.24
C CYS A 19 -2.48 2.71 -19.13
N GLU A 20 -1.96 1.58 -18.66
CA GLU A 20 -2.00 0.31 -19.40
C GLU A 20 -3.42 -0.21 -19.61
N LEU A 21 -4.38 0.16 -18.77
CA LEU A 21 -5.77 -0.29 -18.87
C LEU A 21 -6.58 0.53 -19.87
N CYS A 22 -6.64 1.85 -19.72
CA CYS A 22 -7.46 2.69 -20.59
C CYS A 22 -6.74 3.15 -21.86
N LYS A 23 -5.39 3.16 -21.88
CA LYS A 23 -4.56 3.62 -22.99
C LYS A 23 -4.81 5.07 -23.42
N VAL A 24 -5.39 5.90 -22.54
CA VAL A 24 -5.81 7.28 -22.84
C VAL A 24 -5.11 8.27 -21.94
N ASP A 25 -5.25 8.09 -20.62
CA ASP A 25 -4.80 9.06 -19.63
C ASP A 25 -3.43 8.68 -19.07
N SER A 26 -2.70 9.69 -18.60
CA SER A 26 -1.50 9.49 -17.79
C SER A 26 -1.83 8.75 -16.49
N GLU A 27 -0.95 7.85 -16.09
CA GLU A 27 -1.15 6.99 -14.95
C GLU A 27 -0.52 7.55 -13.68
N ASP A 28 -1.38 7.92 -12.75
CA ASP A 28 -1.02 8.17 -11.37
C ASP A 28 -1.84 7.28 -10.41
N ALA A 29 -1.58 7.40 -9.11
CA ALA A 29 -2.31 6.61 -8.11
C ALA A 29 -3.81 6.91 -8.08
N LEU A 30 -4.23 8.15 -8.35
CA LEU A 30 -5.64 8.51 -8.44
C LEU A 30 -6.29 7.91 -9.67
N HIS A 31 -5.66 8.06 -10.84
CA HIS A 31 -6.18 7.48 -12.07
C HIS A 31 -6.26 5.96 -11.95
N ALA A 32 -5.17 5.31 -11.59
CA ALA A 32 -5.07 3.85 -11.54
C ALA A 32 -6.05 3.19 -10.57
N LEU A 33 -6.42 3.86 -9.48
CA LEU A 33 -7.21 3.27 -8.39
C LEU A 33 -8.61 3.90 -8.23
N CYS A 34 -8.90 5.04 -8.89
CA CYS A 34 -10.15 5.77 -8.71
C CYS A 34 -10.82 6.19 -10.02
N PHE A 35 -10.06 6.75 -10.97
CA PHE A 35 -10.62 7.49 -12.09
C PHE A 35 -10.49 6.83 -13.45
N CYS A 36 -9.70 5.76 -13.57
CA CYS A 36 -9.62 5.02 -14.83
C CYS A 36 -11.00 4.52 -15.25
N SER A 37 -11.38 4.76 -16.49
CA SER A 37 -12.67 4.33 -17.03
C SER A 37 -12.92 2.83 -16.91
N HIS A 38 -11.87 2.02 -16.95
CA HIS A 38 -11.96 0.57 -16.80
C HIS A 38 -12.28 0.10 -15.38
N ILE A 39 -12.00 0.91 -14.35
CA ILE A 39 -12.35 0.59 -12.95
C ILE A 39 -13.63 1.27 -12.49
N ALA A 40 -14.22 2.16 -13.28
CA ALA A 40 -15.47 2.84 -12.95
C ALA A 40 -16.59 1.87 -12.49
N PRO A 41 -16.79 0.68 -13.11
CA PRO A 41 -17.80 -0.28 -12.65
C PRO A 41 -17.63 -0.74 -11.21
N VAL A 42 -16.42 -0.69 -10.65
CA VAL A 42 -16.14 -1.06 -9.25
C VAL A 42 -16.69 -0.01 -8.30
N TRP A 43 -16.62 1.27 -8.67
CA TRP A 43 -17.01 2.41 -7.84
C TRP A 43 -18.46 2.84 -8.01
N LEU A 44 -19.06 2.55 -9.17
CA LEU A 44 -20.45 2.94 -9.47
C LEU A 44 -21.48 2.48 -8.43
N PRO A 45 -21.40 1.26 -7.85
CA PRO A 45 -22.35 0.83 -6.82
C PRO A 45 -22.22 1.57 -5.50
N HIS A 46 -21.11 2.29 -5.28
CA HIS A 46 -20.79 2.97 -4.03
C HIS A 46 -21.13 4.46 -4.09
N GLN A 47 -22.39 4.82 -3.82
CA GLN A 47 -22.83 6.22 -3.85
C GLN A 47 -22.00 7.13 -2.94
N TRP A 48 -21.56 6.62 -1.79
CA TRP A 48 -20.67 7.33 -0.88
C TRP A 48 -19.34 7.72 -1.54
N PHE A 49 -18.83 6.92 -2.46
CA PHE A 49 -17.60 7.25 -3.17
C PHE A 49 -17.80 8.45 -4.10
N GLN A 50 -18.95 8.54 -4.77
CA GLN A 50 -19.26 9.67 -5.65
C GLN A 50 -19.25 11.01 -4.89
N SER A 51 -19.77 11.02 -3.66
CA SER A 51 -19.75 12.22 -2.82
C SER A 51 -18.34 12.61 -2.39
N MET A 52 -17.44 11.63 -2.18
CA MET A 52 -16.07 11.87 -1.78
C MET A 52 -15.19 12.47 -2.88
N ILE A 53 -15.49 12.16 -4.13
CA ILE A 53 -14.75 12.66 -5.28
C ILE A 53 -15.33 13.95 -5.86
N SER A 54 -16.36 14.52 -5.23
CA SER A 54 -16.97 15.79 -5.62
C SER A 54 -16.87 16.82 -4.48
N PRO A 55 -16.05 17.89 -4.63
CA PRO A 55 -15.18 18.21 -5.76
C PRO A 55 -14.01 17.22 -5.91
N PRO A 56 -13.42 17.11 -7.12
CA PRO A 56 -12.32 16.20 -7.37
C PRO A 56 -11.16 16.46 -6.41
N PRO A 57 -10.52 15.40 -5.86
CA PRO A 57 -9.34 15.54 -5.03
C PRO A 57 -8.13 15.98 -5.87
N LEU A 58 -7.26 16.78 -5.28
CA LEU A 58 -6.05 17.28 -5.95
C LEU A 58 -5.00 16.17 -6.15
N ASN A 59 -4.93 15.24 -5.23
CA ASN A 59 -4.02 14.11 -5.25
C ASN A 59 -4.55 12.98 -4.34
N PHE A 60 -3.82 11.86 -4.32
CA PHE A 60 -4.21 10.70 -3.53
C PHE A 60 -4.25 10.98 -2.01
N CYS A 61 -3.34 11.80 -1.50
CA CYS A 61 -3.33 12.16 -0.08
C CYS A 61 -4.55 13.02 0.29
N ASP A 62 -4.97 13.93 -0.59
CA ASP A 62 -6.19 14.73 -0.40
C ASP A 62 -7.43 13.82 -0.34
N LEU A 63 -7.51 12.84 -1.23
CA LEU A 63 -8.59 11.85 -1.19
C LEU A 63 -8.59 11.05 0.13
N LEU A 64 -7.43 10.57 0.57
CA LEU A 64 -7.34 9.87 1.86
C LEU A 64 -7.76 10.74 3.03
N ASN A 65 -7.35 12.01 3.05
CA ASN A 65 -7.75 12.94 4.11
C ASN A 65 -9.26 13.13 4.16
N LYS A 66 -9.92 13.22 3.00
CA LYS A 66 -11.39 13.27 2.94
C LYS A 66 -12.03 12.04 3.58
N PHE A 67 -11.50 10.84 3.33
CA PHE A 67 -11.98 9.60 3.96
C PHE A 67 -11.76 9.57 5.46
N MET A 68 -10.61 10.03 5.93
CA MET A 68 -10.28 10.03 7.37
C MET A 68 -11.10 11.05 8.17
N GLN A 69 -11.64 12.08 7.53
CA GLN A 69 -12.48 13.09 8.17
C GLN A 69 -13.95 12.67 8.28
N VAL A 70 -14.40 11.71 7.48
CA VAL A 70 -15.76 11.20 7.54
C VAL A 70 -15.83 10.16 8.64
N GLY A 71 -16.43 10.51 9.77
CA GLY A 71 -16.63 9.64 10.92
C GLY A 71 -17.67 8.54 10.69
N ASP A 72 -17.81 8.05 9.48
CA ASP A 72 -18.81 7.09 9.08
C ASP A 72 -18.22 5.67 9.12
N GLU A 73 -18.93 4.77 9.76
CA GLU A 73 -18.49 3.41 10.01
C GLU A 73 -18.18 2.65 8.71
N LEU A 74 -16.98 2.05 8.65
CA LEU A 74 -16.52 1.12 7.62
C LEU A 74 -16.27 1.67 6.20
N ARG A 75 -16.51 2.96 5.92
CA ARG A 75 -16.19 3.52 4.59
C ARG A 75 -14.70 3.59 4.31
N PRO A 76 -13.85 4.06 5.24
CA PRO A 76 -12.41 4.02 5.05
C PRO A 76 -11.87 2.60 4.85
N GLU A 77 -12.36 1.63 5.62
CA GLU A 77 -11.96 0.23 5.53
C GLU A 77 -12.39 -0.39 4.19
N MET A 78 -13.62 -0.12 3.77
CA MET A 78 -14.14 -0.57 2.47
C MET A 78 -13.33 0.03 1.33
N PHE A 79 -13.06 1.35 1.39
CA PHE A 79 -12.22 2.03 0.42
C PHE A 79 -10.84 1.40 0.34
N ALA A 80 -10.18 1.18 1.47
CA ALA A 80 -8.86 0.57 1.54
C ALA A 80 -8.86 -0.85 0.96
N THR A 81 -9.88 -1.66 1.28
CA THR A 81 -10.00 -3.06 0.83
C THR A 81 -10.27 -3.15 -0.68
N ILE A 82 -11.13 -2.27 -1.22
CA ILE A 82 -11.35 -2.18 -2.67
C ILE A 82 -10.07 -1.77 -3.39
N LYS A 83 -9.36 -0.75 -2.90
CA LYS A 83 -8.09 -0.31 -3.48
C LYS A 83 -7.01 -1.39 -3.45
N TRP A 84 -6.90 -2.08 -2.35
CA TRP A 84 -5.98 -3.23 -2.25
C TRP A 84 -6.33 -4.32 -3.27
N SER A 85 -7.61 -4.61 -3.47
CA SER A 85 -8.08 -5.59 -4.46
C SER A 85 -7.78 -5.15 -5.90
N LEU A 86 -7.98 -3.86 -6.21
CA LEU A 86 -7.63 -3.28 -7.51
C LEU A 86 -6.12 -3.31 -7.77
N TRP A 87 -5.32 -2.97 -6.77
CA TRP A 87 -3.87 -3.02 -6.86
C TRP A 87 -3.36 -4.45 -7.07
N ASN A 88 -3.89 -5.43 -6.32
CA ASN A 88 -3.55 -6.85 -6.49
C ASN A 88 -3.93 -7.35 -7.89
N ARG A 89 -5.11 -6.98 -8.36
CA ARG A 89 -5.56 -7.31 -9.72
C ARG A 89 -4.61 -6.75 -10.78
N ARG A 90 -4.22 -5.49 -10.63
CA ARG A 90 -3.28 -4.85 -11.54
C ARG A 90 -1.92 -5.55 -11.56
N ASN A 91 -1.38 -5.84 -10.38
CA ASN A 91 -0.14 -6.59 -10.27
C ASN A 91 -0.24 -7.99 -10.89
N ALA A 92 -1.38 -8.68 -10.71
CA ALA A 92 -1.60 -9.97 -11.34
C ALA A 92 -1.51 -9.87 -12.87
N ILE A 93 -2.14 -8.86 -13.48
CA ILE A 93 -2.06 -8.61 -14.93
C ILE A 93 -0.63 -8.28 -15.34
N HIS A 94 0.02 -7.35 -14.67
CA HIS A 94 1.39 -6.93 -14.97
C HIS A 94 2.38 -8.12 -14.95
N PHE A 95 2.22 -9.05 -14.01
CA PHE A 95 3.05 -10.25 -13.88
C PHE A 95 2.50 -11.46 -14.64
N GLY A 96 1.55 -11.28 -15.57
CA GLY A 96 0.98 -12.37 -16.36
C GLY A 96 0.28 -13.46 -15.56
N ARG A 97 -0.26 -13.13 -14.37
CA ARG A 97 -1.01 -14.04 -13.50
C ARG A 97 -2.51 -13.92 -13.76
N GLU A 98 -3.26 -14.94 -13.35
CA GLU A 98 -4.71 -14.85 -13.33
C GLU A 98 -5.17 -13.70 -12.44
N ALA A 99 -6.00 -12.82 -13.00
CA ALA A 99 -6.47 -11.63 -12.33
C ALA A 99 -7.96 -11.75 -11.96
N LEU A 100 -8.33 -11.26 -10.77
CA LEU A 100 -9.72 -11.20 -10.34
C LEU A 100 -10.58 -10.45 -11.39
N PRO A 101 -11.71 -11.01 -11.87
CA PRO A 101 -12.62 -10.31 -12.77
C PRO A 101 -13.08 -8.98 -12.18
N MET A 102 -13.12 -7.92 -13.00
CA MET A 102 -13.47 -6.57 -12.53
C MET A 102 -14.82 -6.54 -11.82
N ALA A 103 -15.81 -7.24 -12.34
CA ALA A 103 -17.14 -7.33 -11.74
C ALA A 103 -17.17 -7.97 -10.34
N LYS A 104 -16.13 -8.72 -9.97
CA LYS A 104 -16.02 -9.37 -8.64
C LYS A 104 -15.21 -8.58 -7.63
N VAL A 105 -14.54 -7.50 -8.04
CA VAL A 105 -13.64 -6.74 -7.15
C VAL A 105 -14.40 -6.22 -5.94
N SER A 106 -15.52 -5.55 -6.13
CA SER A 106 -16.30 -4.96 -5.04
C SER A 106 -16.84 -6.04 -4.09
N SER A 107 -17.46 -7.11 -4.61
CA SER A 107 -18.01 -8.18 -3.77
C SER A 107 -16.92 -8.95 -3.01
N THR A 108 -15.77 -9.18 -3.64
CA THR A 108 -14.61 -9.81 -2.97
C THR A 108 -14.06 -8.91 -1.86
N ALA A 109 -13.96 -7.60 -2.10
CA ALA A 109 -13.52 -6.64 -1.09
C ALA A 109 -14.49 -6.60 0.10
N CYS A 110 -15.80 -6.63 -0.14
CA CYS A 110 -16.82 -6.72 0.91
C CYS A 110 -16.66 -8.00 1.74
N ALA A 111 -16.48 -9.15 1.09
CA ALA A 111 -16.29 -10.41 1.78
C ALA A 111 -15.03 -10.41 2.64
N LEU A 112 -13.91 -9.94 2.11
CA LEU A 112 -12.65 -9.81 2.85
C LEU A 112 -12.78 -8.90 4.08
N LEU A 113 -13.45 -7.75 3.93
CA LEU A 113 -13.68 -6.85 5.06
C LEU A 113 -14.58 -7.50 6.12
N HIS A 114 -15.64 -8.17 5.69
CA HIS A 114 -16.54 -8.88 6.60
C HIS A 114 -15.80 -9.99 7.37
N ASP A 115 -14.99 -10.81 6.68
CA ASP A 115 -14.19 -11.87 7.32
C ASP A 115 -13.17 -11.27 8.31
N PHE A 116 -12.53 -10.16 7.94
CA PHE A 116 -11.63 -9.45 8.84
C PHE A 116 -12.34 -8.98 10.11
N ILE A 117 -13.50 -8.31 9.97
CA ILE A 117 -14.27 -7.81 11.12
C ILE A 117 -14.70 -8.98 12.01
N ASN A 118 -15.21 -10.05 11.44
CA ASN A 118 -15.65 -11.24 12.19
C ASN A 118 -14.49 -11.91 12.94
N SER A 119 -13.29 -11.90 12.35
CA SER A 119 -12.10 -12.44 13.01
C SER A 119 -11.58 -11.56 14.17
N GLN A 120 -12.01 -10.28 14.23
CA GLN A 120 -11.66 -9.35 15.32
C GLN A 120 -12.65 -9.41 16.49
N ILE A 121 -13.75 -10.15 16.39
CA ILE A 121 -14.66 -10.35 17.52
C ILE A 121 -13.88 -11.11 18.60
N PRO A 122 -13.60 -10.52 19.77
CA PRO A 122 -12.81 -11.19 20.79
C PRO A 122 -13.58 -12.43 21.28
N GLU A 123 -12.99 -13.60 21.16
CA GLU A 123 -13.33 -14.69 22.07
C GLU A 123 -13.18 -14.13 23.48
N ALA A 124 -14.22 -14.25 24.29
CA ALA A 124 -14.45 -13.69 25.62
C ALA A 124 -13.21 -13.16 26.38
N PRO A 125 -13.31 -12.06 27.15
CA PRO A 125 -12.17 -11.35 27.67
C PRO A 125 -11.33 -12.25 28.56
N LEU A 126 -10.29 -12.85 28.04
CA LEU A 126 -9.12 -13.18 28.82
C LEU A 126 -8.61 -11.83 29.36
N SER A 127 -8.79 -11.60 30.64
CA SER A 127 -8.30 -10.43 31.37
C SER A 127 -6.77 -10.39 31.39
N GLN A 128 -6.21 -10.11 30.24
CA GLN A 128 -4.85 -9.63 30.13
C GLN A 128 -4.96 -8.26 29.51
N LEU A 129 -4.74 -7.25 30.37
CA LEU A 129 -4.40 -5.90 29.93
C LEU A 129 -3.42 -6.05 28.78
N ALA A 130 -3.90 -5.88 27.54
CA ALA A 130 -3.07 -5.87 26.36
C ALA A 130 -2.10 -4.70 26.57
N VAL A 131 -0.92 -5.01 27.06
CA VAL A 131 0.18 -4.05 27.15
C VAL A 131 0.38 -3.59 25.71
N ARG A 132 -0.10 -2.39 25.39
CA ARG A 132 0.21 -1.75 24.12
C ARG A 132 1.72 -1.66 24.04
N HIS A 133 2.34 -2.54 23.29
CA HIS A 133 3.76 -2.48 23.01
C HIS A 133 4.05 -1.24 22.15
N GLN A 134 4.15 -0.09 22.84
CA GLN A 134 4.68 1.09 22.18
C GLN A 134 6.15 0.83 21.84
N TRP A 135 6.53 1.22 20.63
CA TRP A 135 7.92 1.19 20.26
C TRP A 135 8.73 2.07 21.23
N ARG A 136 9.80 1.49 21.79
CA ARG A 136 10.71 2.21 22.68
C ARG A 136 12.11 2.20 22.09
N PRO A 137 12.85 3.32 22.19
CA PRO A 137 14.26 3.33 21.82
C PRO A 137 15.04 2.34 22.72
N PRO A 138 16.20 1.84 22.23
CA PRO A 138 17.07 1.03 23.07
C PRO A 138 17.61 1.86 24.25
N GLU A 139 18.09 1.18 25.28
CA GLU A 139 18.76 1.84 26.42
C GLU A 139 20.09 2.47 25.99
N GLN A 140 20.58 3.42 26.78
CA GLN A 140 21.87 4.06 26.51
C GLN A 140 23.00 3.03 26.44
N GLY A 141 23.80 3.12 25.38
CA GLY A 141 24.88 2.16 25.10
C GLY A 141 24.47 0.98 24.23
N PHE A 142 23.17 0.84 23.90
CA PHE A 142 22.65 -0.18 22.99
C PHE A 142 22.16 0.42 21.68
N VAL A 143 22.16 -0.37 20.64
CA VAL A 143 21.56 -0.06 19.35
C VAL A 143 20.46 -1.06 19.01
N LYS A 144 19.40 -0.60 18.39
CA LYS A 144 18.34 -1.44 17.84
C LYS A 144 18.52 -1.57 16.34
N VAL A 145 18.70 -2.79 15.89
CA VAL A 145 18.84 -3.12 14.47
C VAL A 145 17.52 -3.72 13.99
N ASN A 146 16.91 -3.11 12.98
CA ASN A 146 15.81 -3.70 12.25
C ASN A 146 16.32 -4.04 10.86
N PHE A 147 16.02 -5.22 10.37
CA PHE A 147 16.40 -5.64 9.04
C PHE A 147 15.20 -6.29 8.35
N ASP A 148 15.16 -6.16 7.04
CA ASP A 148 14.20 -6.80 6.16
C ASP A 148 14.90 -7.21 4.88
N ALA A 149 14.43 -8.29 4.25
CA ALA A 149 15.04 -8.82 3.05
C ALA A 149 13.97 -9.16 2.00
N ALA A 150 14.28 -8.85 0.75
CA ALA A 150 13.44 -9.19 -0.39
C ALA A 150 14.23 -10.05 -1.39
N LEU A 151 13.60 -11.09 -1.91
CA LEU A 151 14.16 -11.95 -2.95
C LEU A 151 13.52 -11.62 -4.30
N PHE A 152 14.32 -11.27 -5.27
CA PHE A 152 13.93 -10.97 -6.63
C PHE A 152 14.28 -12.16 -7.53
N LYS A 153 13.38 -13.15 -7.60
CA LYS A 153 13.61 -14.42 -8.31
C LYS A 153 13.93 -14.24 -9.80
N HIS A 154 13.33 -13.24 -10.44
CA HIS A 154 13.52 -12.98 -11.88
C HIS A 154 14.91 -12.41 -12.21
N THR A 155 15.54 -11.73 -11.26
CA THR A 155 16.91 -11.19 -11.40
C THR A 155 17.95 -12.01 -10.64
N ASN A 156 17.53 -13.09 -9.98
CA ASN A 156 18.39 -13.90 -9.10
C ASN A 156 19.16 -13.02 -8.10
N SER A 157 18.50 -12.03 -7.53
CA SER A 157 19.10 -11.06 -6.60
C SER A 157 18.31 -10.99 -5.29
N ALA A 158 18.99 -10.52 -4.25
CA ALA A 158 18.37 -10.25 -2.96
C ALA A 158 18.66 -8.79 -2.54
N GLY A 159 17.66 -8.11 -2.02
CA GLY A 159 17.83 -6.82 -1.36
C GLY A 159 17.76 -6.99 0.14
N LEU A 160 18.68 -6.37 0.87
CA LEU A 160 18.67 -6.32 2.32
C LEU A 160 18.60 -4.87 2.79
N GLY A 161 17.53 -4.53 3.52
CA GLY A 161 17.37 -3.26 4.20
C GLY A 161 17.75 -3.38 5.68
N VAL A 162 18.62 -2.51 6.17
CA VAL A 162 19.00 -2.48 7.58
C VAL A 162 18.85 -1.07 8.11
N ILE A 163 18.17 -0.91 9.23
CA ILE A 163 18.06 0.35 9.95
C ILE A 163 18.61 0.15 11.35
N VAL A 164 19.64 0.92 11.69
CA VAL A 164 20.22 0.97 13.03
C VAL A 164 19.77 2.25 13.72
N ARG A 165 19.26 2.14 14.93
CA ARG A 165 18.87 3.27 15.77
C ARG A 165 19.53 3.18 17.12
N ASP A 166 20.11 4.27 17.57
CA ASP A 166 20.57 4.42 18.95
C ASP A 166 19.46 4.96 19.87
N TRP A 167 19.78 5.14 21.13
CA TRP A 167 18.87 5.71 22.13
C TRP A 167 18.45 7.16 21.86
N ARG A 168 19.17 7.89 20.99
CA ARG A 168 18.88 9.26 20.55
C ARG A 168 18.03 9.30 19.29
N LEU A 169 17.61 8.14 18.76
CA LEU A 169 16.90 8.03 17.49
C LEU A 169 17.70 8.46 16.26
N VAL A 170 19.02 8.52 16.37
CA VAL A 170 19.86 8.81 15.21
C VAL A 170 19.80 7.63 14.24
N PHE A 171 19.46 7.93 12.99
CA PHE A 171 19.35 6.95 11.91
C PHE A 171 20.71 6.75 11.25
N CYS A 172 21.14 5.52 11.15
CA CYS A 172 22.20 5.12 10.22
C CYS A 172 21.58 4.15 9.19
N PRO A 173 21.07 4.62 8.05
CA PRO A 173 20.54 3.75 7.02
C PRO A 173 21.69 3.04 6.30
N CYS A 174 21.69 1.71 6.32
CA CYS A 174 22.56 0.89 5.49
C CYS A 174 21.68 0.09 4.53
N LEU A 175 21.86 0.31 3.23
CA LEU A 175 21.24 -0.47 2.17
C LEU A 175 22.34 -1.36 1.56
N LEU A 176 22.20 -2.67 1.73
CA LEU A 176 23.09 -3.65 1.11
C LEU A 176 22.31 -4.37 0.02
N CYS A 177 22.72 -4.19 -1.25
CA CYS A 177 22.28 -5.01 -2.36
C CYS A 177 23.30 -6.11 -2.61
N TYR A 178 22.89 -7.36 -2.64
CA TYR A 178 23.72 -8.50 -2.96
C TYR A 178 23.27 -9.06 -4.32
N HIS A 179 24.20 -9.14 -5.27
CA HIS A 179 24.04 -9.88 -6.52
C HIS A 179 24.88 -11.16 -6.42
N GLN A 180 24.27 -12.30 -6.70
CA GLN A 180 25.01 -13.53 -7.03
C GLN A 180 25.09 -13.69 -8.54
#